data_b0d4b54aeb5ac0e2127edca3499049c9
#
_entry.id   b0d4b54aeb5ac0e2127edca3499049c9
#
_cell.length_a   1.000
_cell.length_b   1.000
_cell.length_c   1.000
_cell.angle_alpha   90.00
_cell.angle_beta   90.00
_cell.angle_gamma   90.00
#
_symmetry.space_group_name_H-M   'P 1'
#
loop_
_entity.id
_entity.type
_entity.pdbx_description
1 polymer ?
#
loop_
_entity_poly.entity_id
_entity_poly.type
_entity_poly.pdbx_seq_one_letter_code
_entity_poly.pdbx_strand_id
1 'polypeptide(L)'
;MDCRVPDDHEFAAHLVEKYLQSHGFGSVAQICYLRSGVKAAVEQYLMQQVEEGKLTPFMNQNQRYFWQHKLLPPTRAQKQIRLLNPFDNLLIQRQRLQHWFDFDYQIEVYVPEAKRKIGYYSLPVLYGRDFIGQLDVKAERKSGLLLLQHLVLLPEVKLTAELASAFRQALTDYTIFNGCGSVQLVKAAEPIKLWWQQSGLAADLAGQLVKQ
;
A
#
# COMPACT_ATOMS: atom_id res chain seq x y z
N MET A 1 0.62 19.36 -33.18
CA MET A 1 0.27 18.05 -32.60
C MET A 1 -1.21 17.85 -32.87
N ASP A 2 -1.52 16.89 -33.70
CA ASP A 2 -2.91 16.57 -34.04
C ASP A 2 -3.48 15.75 -32.88
N CYS A 3 -4.27 16.39 -32.00
CA CYS A 3 -4.87 15.74 -30.83
C CYS A 3 -6.19 15.07 -31.27
N ARG A 4 -6.10 13.91 -31.89
CA ARG A 4 -7.28 13.09 -32.15
C ARG A 4 -7.87 12.63 -30.79
N VAL A 5 -9.16 12.90 -30.60
CA VAL A 5 -9.92 12.36 -29.46
C VAL A 5 -10.16 10.88 -29.72
N PRO A 6 -9.77 9.96 -28.80
CA PRO A 6 -10.04 8.54 -28.96
C PRO A 6 -11.55 8.27 -28.96
N ASP A 7 -11.98 7.27 -29.72
CA ASP A 7 -13.34 6.76 -29.60
C ASP A 7 -13.55 5.95 -28.29
N ASP A 8 -14.80 5.59 -28.00
CA ASP A 8 -15.14 4.89 -26.75
C ASP A 8 -14.44 3.53 -26.63
N HIS A 9 -14.19 2.84 -27.74
CA HIS A 9 -13.50 1.55 -27.73
C HIS A 9 -12.00 1.73 -27.45
N GLU A 10 -11.35 2.68 -28.11
CA GLU A 10 -9.94 3.03 -27.89
C GLU A 10 -9.73 3.49 -26.44
N PHE A 11 -10.67 4.28 -25.92
CA PHE A 11 -10.59 4.74 -24.53
C PHE A 11 -10.80 3.60 -23.53
N ALA A 12 -11.76 2.69 -23.77
CA ALA A 12 -11.96 1.50 -22.95
C ALA A 12 -10.73 0.59 -22.95
N ALA A 13 -10.13 0.36 -24.12
CA ALA A 13 -8.89 -0.39 -24.26
C ALA A 13 -7.78 0.20 -23.39
N HIS A 14 -7.56 1.52 -23.51
CA HIS A 14 -6.56 2.23 -22.70
C HIS A 14 -6.80 2.07 -21.18
N LEU A 15 -8.06 2.21 -20.73
CA LEU A 15 -8.39 2.06 -19.31
C LEU A 15 -8.12 0.66 -18.79
N VAL A 16 -8.52 -0.36 -19.55
CA VAL A 16 -8.32 -1.77 -19.18
C VAL A 16 -6.84 -2.10 -19.14
N GLU A 17 -6.08 -1.77 -20.18
CA GLU A 17 -4.66 -2.05 -20.24
C GLU A 17 -3.88 -1.38 -19.12
N LYS A 18 -4.10 -0.08 -18.88
CA LYS A 18 -3.44 0.66 -17.81
C LYS A 18 -3.81 0.11 -16.44
N TYR A 19 -5.08 -0.24 -16.23
CA TYR A 19 -5.52 -0.82 -14.98
C TYR A 19 -4.87 -2.17 -14.71
N LEU A 20 -4.92 -3.08 -15.68
CA LEU A 20 -4.34 -4.42 -15.54
C LEU A 20 -2.81 -4.38 -15.42
N GLN A 21 -2.15 -3.46 -16.11
CA GLN A 21 -0.71 -3.23 -15.96
C GLN A 21 -0.33 -2.81 -14.54
N SER A 22 -1.15 -1.97 -13.89
CA SER A 22 -0.86 -1.43 -12.55
C SER A 22 -1.31 -2.34 -11.41
N HIS A 23 -2.41 -3.08 -11.60
CA HIS A 23 -3.07 -3.85 -10.54
C HIS A 23 -3.05 -5.36 -10.76
N GLY A 24 -2.62 -5.83 -11.93
CA GLY A 24 -2.56 -7.24 -12.32
C GLY A 24 -3.92 -7.84 -12.69
N PHE A 25 -4.98 -7.52 -11.97
CA PHE A 25 -6.35 -7.96 -12.20
C PHE A 25 -7.35 -6.91 -11.72
N GLY A 26 -8.57 -6.98 -12.23
CA GLY A 26 -9.64 -6.07 -11.81
C GLY A 26 -11.02 -6.48 -12.29
N SER A 27 -12.05 -5.90 -11.67
CA SER A 27 -13.43 -5.97 -12.13
C SER A 27 -13.78 -4.73 -12.96
N VAL A 28 -14.89 -4.79 -13.72
CA VAL A 28 -15.42 -3.63 -14.46
C VAL A 28 -15.57 -2.41 -13.54
N ALA A 29 -16.13 -2.59 -12.35
CA ALA A 29 -16.32 -1.50 -11.38
C ALA A 29 -14.99 -0.87 -10.93
N GLN A 30 -13.97 -1.68 -10.73
CA GLN A 30 -12.64 -1.21 -10.32
C GLN A 30 -11.92 -0.47 -11.46
N ILE A 31 -12.02 -0.97 -12.70
CA ILE A 31 -11.44 -0.31 -13.89
C ILE A 31 -12.11 1.04 -14.15
N CYS A 32 -13.42 1.11 -13.95
CA CYS A 32 -14.21 2.33 -14.12
C CYS A 32 -14.21 3.26 -12.88
N TYR A 33 -13.34 3.00 -11.90
CA TYR A 33 -13.31 3.78 -10.66
C TYR A 33 -13.14 5.29 -10.93
N LEU A 34 -14.04 6.10 -10.34
CA LEU A 34 -14.14 7.57 -10.54
C LEU A 34 -14.38 8.01 -12.00
N ARG A 35 -14.94 7.14 -12.85
CA ARG A 35 -15.30 7.48 -14.24
C ARG A 35 -16.75 7.13 -14.51
N SER A 36 -17.48 8.05 -15.09
CA SER A 36 -18.86 7.86 -15.54
C SER A 36 -18.94 7.62 -17.04
N GLY A 37 -19.99 6.93 -17.50
CA GLY A 37 -20.29 6.75 -18.93
C GLY A 37 -19.47 5.66 -19.65
N VAL A 38 -18.39 5.15 -19.08
CA VAL A 38 -17.44 4.24 -19.77
C VAL A 38 -17.69 2.75 -19.51
N LYS A 39 -18.63 2.41 -18.61
CA LYS A 39 -18.80 1.05 -18.11
C LYS A 39 -19.18 0.05 -19.20
N ALA A 40 -20.09 0.41 -20.10
CA ALA A 40 -20.53 -0.48 -21.19
C ALA A 40 -19.40 -0.78 -22.18
N ALA A 41 -18.63 0.24 -22.57
CA ALA A 41 -17.50 0.07 -23.47
C ALA A 41 -16.37 -0.77 -22.84
N VAL A 42 -16.08 -0.55 -21.56
CA VAL A 42 -15.09 -1.36 -20.79
C VAL A 42 -15.55 -2.81 -20.68
N GLU A 43 -16.82 -3.07 -20.40
CA GLU A 43 -17.37 -4.44 -20.31
C GLU A 43 -17.31 -5.16 -21.67
N GLN A 44 -17.68 -4.48 -22.73
CA GLN A 44 -17.61 -5.02 -24.10
C GLN A 44 -16.15 -5.34 -24.49
N TYR A 45 -15.22 -4.43 -24.23
CA TYR A 45 -13.80 -4.65 -24.52
C TYR A 45 -13.23 -5.83 -23.72
N LEU A 46 -13.55 -5.95 -22.43
CA LEU A 46 -13.11 -7.07 -21.60
C LEU A 46 -13.62 -8.42 -22.12
N MET A 47 -14.89 -8.48 -22.54
CA MET A 47 -15.47 -9.71 -23.10
C MET A 47 -14.81 -10.08 -24.42
N GLN A 48 -14.55 -9.11 -25.29
CA GLN A 48 -13.78 -9.34 -26.51
C GLN A 48 -12.39 -9.90 -26.22
N GLN A 49 -11.67 -9.33 -25.24
CA GLN A 49 -10.32 -9.82 -24.86
C GLN A 49 -10.35 -11.24 -24.27
N VAL A 50 -11.46 -11.64 -23.63
CA VAL A 50 -11.67 -13.01 -23.16
C VAL A 50 -11.91 -13.95 -24.37
N GLU A 51 -12.75 -13.58 -25.33
CA GLU A 51 -13.00 -14.35 -26.56
C GLU A 51 -11.72 -14.54 -27.38
N GLU A 52 -10.87 -13.52 -27.44
CA GLU A 52 -9.56 -13.56 -28.10
C GLU A 52 -8.49 -14.35 -27.30
N GLY A 53 -8.84 -14.87 -26.11
CA GLY A 53 -7.93 -15.63 -25.25
C GLY A 53 -6.81 -14.81 -24.59
N LYS A 54 -6.92 -13.48 -24.60
CA LYS A 54 -5.92 -12.56 -24.01
C LYS A 54 -6.12 -12.33 -22.52
N LEU A 55 -7.36 -12.48 -22.03
CA LEU A 55 -7.72 -12.35 -20.63
C LEU A 55 -8.44 -13.60 -20.14
N THR A 56 -8.24 -13.92 -18.85
CA THR A 56 -8.97 -14.98 -18.17
C THR A 56 -9.93 -14.36 -17.16
N PRO A 57 -11.25 -14.65 -17.25
CA PRO A 57 -12.20 -14.27 -16.22
C PRO A 57 -12.14 -15.25 -15.04
N PHE A 58 -12.35 -14.75 -13.83
CA PHE A 58 -12.57 -15.56 -12.64
C PHE A 58 -13.59 -14.90 -11.72
N MET A 59 -14.20 -15.73 -10.86
CA MET A 59 -15.20 -15.26 -9.90
C MET A 59 -14.63 -15.24 -8.48
N ASN A 60 -14.91 -14.17 -7.73
CA ASN A 60 -14.68 -14.11 -6.30
C ASN A 60 -15.84 -13.36 -5.63
N GLN A 61 -16.48 -13.97 -4.59
CA GLN A 61 -17.62 -13.40 -3.86
C GLN A 61 -18.70 -12.79 -4.77
N ASN A 62 -19.16 -13.56 -5.77
CA ASN A 62 -20.16 -13.14 -6.78
C ASN A 62 -19.76 -11.97 -7.68
N GLN A 63 -18.50 -11.55 -7.68
CA GLN A 63 -17.98 -10.53 -8.59
C GLN A 63 -17.03 -11.15 -9.62
N ARG A 64 -17.19 -10.76 -10.89
CA ARG A 64 -16.30 -11.16 -11.99
C ARG A 64 -15.10 -10.26 -12.06
N TYR A 65 -13.93 -10.88 -12.15
CA TYR A 65 -12.61 -10.25 -12.33
C TYR A 65 -11.98 -10.75 -13.61
N PHE A 66 -11.03 -9.97 -14.12
CA PHE A 66 -10.26 -10.26 -15.33
C PHE A 66 -8.79 -10.10 -15.03
N TRP A 67 -7.96 -11.02 -15.53
CA TRP A 67 -6.52 -10.98 -15.38
C TRP A 67 -5.81 -11.37 -16.68
N GLN A 68 -4.54 -10.94 -16.85
CA GLN A 68 -3.72 -11.32 -17.99
C GLN A 68 -2.95 -12.60 -17.67
N HIS A 69 -2.84 -13.52 -18.66
CA HIS A 69 -2.12 -14.80 -18.51
C HIS A 69 -0.62 -14.68 -18.22
N LYS A 70 -0.04 -13.50 -18.33
CA LYS A 70 1.39 -13.24 -18.11
C LYS A 70 1.77 -13.04 -16.63
N LEU A 71 0.83 -13.19 -15.69
CA LEU A 71 1.17 -13.14 -14.28
C LEU A 71 2.04 -14.35 -13.92
N LEU A 72 3.23 -14.05 -13.44
CA LEU A 72 4.14 -15.06 -12.92
C LEU A 72 3.47 -15.80 -11.75
N PRO A 73 3.75 -17.11 -11.58
CA PRO A 73 3.25 -17.85 -10.43
C PRO A 73 3.66 -17.13 -9.14
N PRO A 74 2.83 -17.17 -8.09
CA PRO A 74 3.13 -16.49 -6.85
C PRO A 74 4.44 -17.02 -6.27
N THR A 75 5.45 -16.17 -6.24
CA THR A 75 6.69 -16.45 -5.51
C THR A 75 6.40 -16.39 -4.01
N ARG A 76 7.19 -17.10 -3.21
CA ARG A 76 7.11 -16.99 -1.74
C ARG A 76 7.30 -15.53 -1.36
N ALA A 77 6.33 -14.93 -0.66
CA ALA A 77 6.44 -13.56 -0.20
C ALA A 77 7.64 -13.44 0.75
N GLN A 78 8.53 -12.49 0.47
CA GLN A 78 9.61 -12.18 1.38
C GLN A 78 9.03 -11.52 2.62
N LYS A 79 9.50 -11.90 3.79
CA LYS A 79 9.11 -11.31 5.07
C LYS A 79 9.81 -9.96 5.27
N GLN A 80 9.43 -9.00 4.45
CA GLN A 80 9.92 -7.62 4.47
C GLN A 80 8.79 -6.66 4.83
N ILE A 81 9.12 -5.61 5.55
CA ILE A 81 8.22 -4.47 5.76
C ILE A 81 8.29 -3.54 4.55
N ARG A 82 7.12 -3.10 4.10
CA ARG A 82 6.95 -2.00 3.16
C ARG A 82 6.03 -0.96 3.78
N LEU A 83 6.51 0.28 3.83
CA LEU A 83 5.72 1.44 4.21
C LEU A 83 5.11 2.02 2.94
N LEU A 84 3.80 1.89 2.78
CA LEU A 84 3.12 2.26 1.55
C LEU A 84 2.62 3.70 1.61
N ASN A 85 2.79 4.41 0.49
CA ASN A 85 2.22 5.74 0.34
C ASN A 85 0.69 5.64 0.29
N PRO A 86 -0.08 6.54 0.96
CA PRO A 86 -1.54 6.56 0.90
C PRO A 86 -2.16 6.59 -0.50
N PHE A 87 -1.40 7.04 -1.51
CA PHE A 87 -1.80 7.09 -2.91
C PHE A 87 -1.22 5.94 -3.75
N ASP A 88 -0.64 4.93 -3.11
CA ASP A 88 -0.21 3.70 -3.79
C ASP A 88 -1.41 3.02 -4.47
N ASN A 89 -1.18 2.43 -5.65
CA ASN A 89 -2.22 1.73 -6.41
C ASN A 89 -2.92 0.62 -5.60
N LEU A 90 -2.21 0.01 -4.66
CA LEU A 90 -2.78 -1.01 -3.76
C LEU A 90 -3.81 -0.40 -2.80
N LEU A 91 -3.67 0.88 -2.44
CA LEU A 91 -4.43 1.55 -1.38
C LEU A 91 -5.53 2.47 -1.90
N ILE A 92 -5.38 3.02 -3.11
CA ILE A 92 -6.24 4.12 -3.59
C ILE A 92 -7.71 3.71 -3.71
N GLN A 93 -7.99 2.45 -4.00
CA GLN A 93 -9.34 1.89 -4.03
C GLN A 93 -9.66 1.19 -2.70
N ARG A 94 -10.21 1.91 -1.73
CA ARG A 94 -10.48 1.42 -0.35
C ARG A 94 -11.31 0.15 -0.31
N GLN A 95 -12.37 0.07 -1.14
CA GLN A 95 -13.20 -1.12 -1.23
C GLN A 95 -12.43 -2.35 -1.73
N ARG A 96 -11.47 -2.14 -2.67
CA ARG A 96 -10.59 -3.19 -3.13
C ARG A 96 -9.65 -3.66 -2.02
N LEU A 97 -9.08 -2.73 -1.26
CA LEU A 97 -8.21 -3.00 -0.13
C LEU A 97 -8.94 -3.81 0.94
N GLN A 98 -10.13 -3.38 1.34
CA GLN A 98 -10.96 -4.09 2.31
C GLN A 98 -11.35 -5.49 1.81
N HIS A 99 -11.74 -5.61 0.54
CA HIS A 99 -12.19 -6.89 -0.02
C HIS A 99 -11.08 -7.95 -0.11
N TRP A 100 -9.85 -7.55 -0.50
CA TRP A 100 -8.75 -8.49 -0.76
C TRP A 100 -7.81 -8.70 0.42
N PHE A 101 -7.75 -7.74 1.35
CA PHE A 101 -6.78 -7.77 2.45
C PHE A 101 -7.43 -7.62 3.83
N ASP A 102 -8.75 -7.47 3.90
CA ASP A 102 -9.50 -7.20 5.15
C ASP A 102 -8.86 -6.05 5.97
N PHE A 103 -8.38 -5.04 5.26
CA PHE A 103 -7.70 -3.90 5.85
C PHE A 103 -8.47 -2.61 5.62
N ASP A 104 -9.01 -2.05 6.71
CA ASP A 104 -9.68 -0.76 6.70
C ASP A 104 -8.64 0.35 6.88
N TYR A 105 -8.48 1.16 5.83
CA TYR A 105 -7.53 2.25 5.82
C TYR A 105 -8.17 3.55 5.36
N GLN A 106 -7.91 4.63 6.10
CA GLN A 106 -8.31 5.98 5.72
C GLN A 106 -7.15 6.94 5.97
N ILE A 107 -6.82 7.77 4.97
CA ILE A 107 -5.93 8.90 5.16
C ILE A 107 -6.68 10.00 5.93
N GLU A 108 -6.05 10.58 6.96
CA GLU A 108 -6.70 11.53 7.86
C GLU A 108 -6.30 13.00 7.62
N VAL A 109 -5.73 13.31 6.44
CA VAL A 109 -5.29 14.69 6.10
C VAL A 109 -6.44 15.72 6.14
N TYR A 110 -7.66 15.27 5.86
CA TYR A 110 -8.87 16.12 5.91
C TYR A 110 -9.64 16.02 7.23
N VAL A 111 -9.14 15.20 8.17
CA VAL A 111 -9.75 15.03 9.48
C VAL A 111 -9.16 16.05 10.45
N PRO A 112 -9.98 16.83 11.19
CA PRO A 112 -9.49 17.72 12.24
C PRO A 112 -8.61 16.96 13.24
N GLU A 113 -7.53 17.58 13.69
CA GLU A 113 -6.50 16.92 14.52
C GLU A 113 -7.06 16.16 15.72
N ALA A 114 -7.98 16.78 16.47
CA ALA A 114 -8.62 16.17 17.64
C ALA A 114 -9.48 14.93 17.32
N LYS A 115 -9.82 14.69 16.06
CA LYS A 115 -10.62 13.54 15.62
C LYS A 115 -9.79 12.46 14.91
N ARG A 116 -8.49 12.69 14.70
CA ARG A 116 -7.60 11.70 14.07
C ARG A 116 -7.37 10.53 14.99
N LYS A 117 -7.46 9.33 14.45
CA LYS A 117 -7.22 8.08 15.17
C LYS A 117 -5.75 7.69 15.18
N ILE A 118 -5.10 7.84 14.04
CA ILE A 118 -3.70 7.44 13.81
C ILE A 118 -2.81 8.68 13.69
N GLY A 119 -3.06 9.54 12.68
CA GLY A 119 -2.23 10.70 12.43
C GLY A 119 -2.54 11.36 11.09
N TYR A 120 -1.86 12.46 10.80
CA TYR A 120 -2.13 13.28 9.62
C TYR A 120 -1.91 12.51 8.32
N TYR A 121 -0.78 11.80 8.20
CA TYR A 121 -0.36 11.11 6.99
C TYR A 121 0.18 9.73 7.31
N SER A 122 -0.71 8.85 7.81
CA SER A 122 -0.31 7.51 8.20
C SER A 122 -0.02 6.62 6.99
N LEU A 123 1.10 5.91 7.04
CA LEU A 123 1.55 4.96 6.06
C LEU A 123 1.08 3.56 6.45
N PRO A 124 0.30 2.83 5.64
CA PRO A 124 0.04 1.42 5.88
C PRO A 124 1.34 0.61 5.90
N VAL A 125 1.41 -0.32 6.84
CA VAL A 125 2.54 -1.23 7.04
C VAL A 125 2.19 -2.59 6.48
N LEU A 126 2.84 -2.97 5.37
CA LEU A 126 2.71 -4.27 4.74
C LEU A 126 3.90 -5.16 5.14
N TYR A 127 3.64 -6.33 5.71
CA TYR A 127 4.65 -7.34 6.03
C TYR A 127 4.40 -8.63 5.25
N GLY A 128 5.27 -8.89 4.28
CA GLY A 128 5.06 -9.99 3.36
C GLY A 128 3.85 -9.77 2.46
N ARG A 129 2.72 -10.36 2.80
CA ARG A 129 1.42 -10.23 2.09
C ARG A 129 0.33 -9.56 2.92
N ASP A 130 0.59 -9.34 4.20
CA ASP A 130 -0.43 -8.94 5.16
C ASP A 130 -0.22 -7.49 5.59
N PHE A 131 -1.30 -6.71 5.59
CA PHE A 131 -1.29 -5.44 6.27
C PHE A 131 -1.32 -5.68 7.77
N ILE A 132 -0.33 -5.16 8.46
CA ILE A 132 -0.16 -5.39 9.90
C ILE A 132 -0.38 -4.15 10.75
N GLY A 133 -0.62 -3.00 10.16
CA GLY A 133 -0.85 -1.77 10.89
C GLY A 133 -0.61 -0.51 10.07
N GLN A 134 -0.42 0.60 10.79
CA GLN A 134 -0.19 1.92 10.22
C GLN A 134 0.85 2.68 11.04
N LEU A 135 1.59 3.56 10.37
CA LEU A 135 2.66 4.35 10.95
C LEU A 135 2.54 5.81 10.52
N ASP A 136 2.24 6.73 11.44
CA ASP A 136 2.36 8.16 11.20
C ASP A 136 3.78 8.63 11.44
N VAL A 137 4.38 9.28 10.44
CA VAL A 137 5.79 9.70 10.47
C VAL A 137 5.95 11.16 10.11
N LYS A 138 6.96 11.79 10.71
CA LYS A 138 7.37 13.16 10.40
C LYS A 138 8.88 13.27 10.37
N ALA A 139 9.43 13.72 9.24
CA ALA A 139 10.85 14.02 9.13
C ALA A 139 11.14 15.46 9.59
N GLU A 140 11.90 15.60 10.65
CA GLU A 140 12.45 16.88 11.11
C GLU A 140 13.84 17.08 10.50
N ARG A 141 13.87 17.50 9.24
CA ARG A 141 15.12 17.60 8.46
C ARG A 141 16.17 18.49 9.08
N LYS A 142 15.76 19.52 9.85
CA LYS A 142 16.70 20.43 10.51
C LYS A 142 17.53 19.74 11.61
N SER A 143 16.92 18.83 12.33
CA SER A 143 17.58 18.03 13.40
C SER A 143 18.08 16.69 12.90
N GLY A 144 17.75 16.30 11.66
CA GLY A 144 18.07 14.99 11.13
C GLY A 144 17.30 13.85 11.80
N LEU A 145 16.13 14.13 12.38
CA LEU A 145 15.35 13.18 13.16
C LEU A 145 14.07 12.74 12.43
N LEU A 146 13.88 11.43 12.28
CA LEU A 146 12.62 10.84 11.84
C LEU A 146 11.77 10.48 13.06
N LEU A 147 10.68 11.20 13.27
CA LEU A 147 9.72 10.94 14.33
C LEU A 147 8.68 9.93 13.85
N LEU A 148 8.61 8.78 14.51
CA LEU A 148 7.49 7.85 14.39
C LEU A 148 6.40 8.33 15.36
N GLN A 149 5.58 9.25 14.87
CA GLN A 149 4.60 9.96 15.69
C GLN A 149 3.58 9.01 16.32
N HIS A 150 3.14 8.00 15.57
CA HIS A 150 2.23 6.98 16.08
C HIS A 150 2.37 5.67 15.30
N LEU A 151 2.82 4.62 15.97
CA LEU A 151 2.81 3.25 15.44
C LEU A 151 1.63 2.47 16.01
N VAL A 152 0.75 1.99 15.14
CA VAL A 152 -0.37 1.13 15.49
C VAL A 152 -0.23 -0.17 14.71
N LEU A 153 -0.23 -1.30 15.43
CA LEU A 153 -0.25 -2.64 14.85
C LEU A 153 -1.60 -3.29 15.16
N LEU A 154 -2.06 -4.15 14.26
CA LEU A 154 -3.28 -4.92 14.45
C LEU A 154 -3.12 -5.90 15.62
N PRO A 155 -4.19 -6.21 16.38
CA PRO A 155 -4.11 -7.00 17.61
C PRO A 155 -3.54 -8.41 17.43
N GLU A 156 -3.75 -9.02 16.26
CA GLU A 156 -3.29 -10.37 15.91
C GLU A 156 -1.80 -10.45 15.55
N VAL A 157 -1.13 -9.32 15.42
CA VAL A 157 0.29 -9.25 15.02
C VAL A 157 1.19 -9.77 16.14
N LYS A 158 1.95 -10.80 15.84
CA LYS A 158 2.93 -11.37 16.77
C LYS A 158 4.21 -10.53 16.77
N LEU A 159 4.54 -9.94 17.91
CA LEU A 159 5.73 -9.10 18.10
C LEU A 159 6.98 -9.98 18.25
N THR A 160 7.56 -10.41 17.12
CA THR A 160 8.72 -11.33 17.09
C THR A 160 10.02 -10.58 16.79
N ALA A 161 11.16 -11.24 17.04
CA ALA A 161 12.47 -10.74 16.65
C ALA A 161 12.63 -10.63 15.12
N GLU A 162 11.99 -11.52 14.35
CA GLU A 162 11.97 -11.46 12.89
C GLU A 162 11.24 -10.20 12.38
N LEU A 163 10.08 -9.89 12.98
CA LEU A 163 9.36 -8.66 12.68
C LEU A 163 10.19 -7.41 13.05
N ALA A 164 10.88 -7.43 14.19
CA ALA A 164 11.77 -6.34 14.60
C ALA A 164 12.92 -6.13 13.59
N SER A 165 13.51 -7.21 13.11
CA SER A 165 14.56 -7.13 12.07
C SER A 165 14.03 -6.53 10.77
N ALA A 166 12.82 -6.92 10.34
CA ALA A 166 12.17 -6.36 9.16
C ALA A 166 11.83 -4.88 9.33
N PHE A 167 11.35 -4.45 10.52
CA PHE A 167 11.13 -3.04 10.83
C PHE A 167 12.44 -2.25 10.82
N ARG A 168 13.51 -2.80 11.40
CA ARG A 168 14.83 -2.15 11.41
C ARG A 168 15.28 -1.83 9.99
N GLN A 169 15.25 -2.80 9.09
CA GLN A 169 15.64 -2.58 7.70
C GLN A 169 14.78 -1.51 7.02
N ALA A 170 13.45 -1.63 7.09
CA ALA A 170 12.55 -0.68 6.44
C ALA A 170 12.69 0.75 6.99
N LEU A 171 12.87 0.90 8.30
CA LEU A 171 13.04 2.21 8.92
C LEU A 171 14.42 2.81 8.63
N THR A 172 15.48 2.00 8.53
CA THR A 172 16.80 2.47 8.08
C THR A 172 16.68 3.05 6.67
N ASP A 173 16.12 2.30 5.73
CA ASP A 173 15.95 2.74 4.35
C ASP A 173 15.08 4.00 4.27
N TYR A 174 13.98 4.04 5.02
CA TYR A 174 13.06 5.18 5.03
C TYR A 174 13.68 6.43 5.68
N THR A 175 14.51 6.26 6.69
CA THR A 175 15.24 7.34 7.37
C THR A 175 16.26 7.98 6.42
N ILE A 176 17.06 7.16 5.73
CA ILE A 176 18.02 7.60 4.71
C ILE A 176 17.28 8.33 3.58
N PHE A 177 16.20 7.74 3.05
CA PHE A 177 15.39 8.35 1.99
C PHE A 177 14.88 9.76 2.36
N ASN A 178 14.55 9.99 3.65
CA ASN A 178 14.09 11.29 4.13
C ASN A 178 15.21 12.26 4.52
N GLY A 179 16.49 11.88 4.35
CA GLY A 179 17.66 12.69 4.73
C GLY A 179 17.79 12.85 6.24
N CYS A 180 17.33 11.87 7.02
CA CYS A 180 17.45 11.83 8.47
C CYS A 180 18.57 10.87 8.89
N GLY A 181 19.14 11.11 10.06
CA GLY A 181 20.24 10.31 10.64
C GLY A 181 19.83 9.53 11.90
N SER A 182 18.62 9.70 12.39
CA SER A 182 18.13 9.03 13.59
C SER A 182 16.60 8.85 13.57
N VAL A 183 16.11 7.93 14.41
CA VAL A 183 14.68 7.59 14.52
C VAL A 183 14.25 7.64 15.98
N GLN A 184 13.07 8.17 16.24
CA GLN A 184 12.46 8.18 17.58
C GLN A 184 11.00 7.72 17.50
N LEU A 185 10.63 6.71 18.30
CA LEU A 185 9.24 6.34 18.50
C LEU A 185 8.62 7.24 19.56
N VAL A 186 7.57 7.99 19.17
CA VAL A 186 6.88 8.93 20.05
C VAL A 186 5.68 8.25 20.73
N LYS A 187 4.82 7.59 19.94
CA LYS A 187 3.58 6.99 20.45
C LYS A 187 3.35 5.59 19.90
N ALA A 188 3.02 4.67 20.80
CA ALA A 188 2.49 3.34 20.48
C ALA A 188 1.78 2.80 21.74
N ALA A 189 1.01 1.70 21.59
CA ALA A 189 0.49 0.95 22.73
C ALA A 189 1.62 0.31 23.55
N GLU A 190 1.40 0.11 24.85
CA GLU A 190 2.45 -0.41 25.77
C GLU A 190 3.11 -1.73 25.31
N PRO A 191 2.40 -2.75 24.81
CA PRO A 191 3.05 -3.96 24.31
C PRO A 191 4.03 -3.67 23.14
N ILE A 192 3.68 -2.72 22.27
CA ILE A 192 4.52 -2.33 21.12
C ILE A 192 5.74 -1.55 21.61
N LYS A 193 5.59 -0.63 22.57
CA LYS A 193 6.71 0.12 23.16
C LYS A 193 7.71 -0.80 23.84
N LEU A 194 7.22 -1.74 24.64
CA LEU A 194 8.06 -2.72 25.33
C LEU A 194 8.82 -3.60 24.33
N TRP A 195 8.13 -4.12 23.32
CA TRP A 195 8.74 -4.88 22.24
C TRP A 195 9.80 -4.05 21.48
N TRP A 196 9.51 -2.78 21.17
CA TRP A 196 10.43 -1.85 20.52
C TRP A 196 11.73 -1.68 21.32
N GLN A 197 11.62 -1.49 22.63
CA GLN A 197 12.77 -1.35 23.53
C GLN A 197 13.58 -2.64 23.63
N GLN A 198 12.92 -3.77 23.85
CA GLN A 198 13.55 -5.08 24.03
C GLN A 198 14.24 -5.59 22.76
N SER A 199 13.73 -5.24 21.58
CA SER A 199 14.31 -5.62 20.30
C SER A 199 15.50 -4.75 19.87
N GLY A 200 15.87 -3.73 20.64
CA GLY A 200 16.99 -2.83 20.34
C GLY A 200 16.74 -1.88 19.14
N LEU A 201 15.50 -1.79 18.63
CA LEU A 201 15.17 -0.95 17.48
C LEU A 201 15.58 0.52 17.68
N ALA A 202 15.49 1.03 18.90
CA ALA A 202 15.86 2.42 19.21
C ALA A 202 17.38 2.66 19.17
N ALA A 203 18.18 1.69 19.61
CA ALA A 203 19.64 1.84 19.72
C ALA A 203 20.34 1.62 18.36
N ASP A 204 19.91 0.63 17.59
CA ASP A 204 20.58 0.22 16.36
C ASP A 204 20.37 1.21 15.21
N LEU A 205 19.23 1.88 15.16
CA LEU A 205 18.95 2.87 14.11
C LEU A 205 19.82 4.12 14.24
N ALA A 206 20.16 4.53 15.46
CA ALA A 206 21.10 5.64 15.69
C ALA A 206 22.57 5.27 15.37
N GLY A 207 22.95 4.00 15.55
CA GLY A 207 24.33 3.53 15.35
C GLY A 207 24.70 3.16 13.91
N GLN A 208 23.73 2.78 13.07
CA GLN A 208 23.97 2.39 11.67
C GLN A 208 24.13 3.59 10.73
N LEU A 209 23.51 4.71 11.03
CA LEU A 209 23.52 5.92 10.19
C LEU A 209 24.79 6.76 10.34
N VAL A 210 25.59 6.51 11.38
CA VAL A 210 26.89 7.19 11.62
C VAL A 210 28.05 6.52 10.84
N LYS A 211 27.84 5.35 10.23
CA LYS A 211 28.88 4.56 9.55
C LYS A 211 28.87 4.67 8.01
N GLN A 212 28.04 5.53 7.44
CA GLN A 212 28.02 5.84 6.01
C GLN A 212 28.40 7.31 5.80
#